data_b9694f97c63dfa475c1672e6c8b28fe6
#
_entry.id   b9694f97c63dfa475c1672e6c8b28fe6
#
_cell.length_a   1.000
_cell.length_b   1.000
_cell.length_c   1.000
_cell.angle_alpha   90.00
_cell.angle_beta   90.00
_cell.angle_gamma   90.00
#
_symmetry.space_group_name_H-M   'P 1'
#
loop_
_entity.id
_entity.type
_entity.pdbx_description
1 polymer ?
#
loop_
_entity_poly.entity_id
_entity_poly.type
_entity_poly.pdbx_seq_one_letter_code
_entity_poly.pdbx_strand_id
1 'polypeptide(L)'
;MRTYGASVTPSPSETTEVGRKILEEHPGTTGSLGCAISEAVEAATKTEGYRYVLGSVLNQVMLHQSVIGMETKIAMDKYGVKRISSSAAPAVVPIWAD
;
A
#
# COMPACT_ATOMS: atom_id res chain seq x y z
N MET A 1 9.10 11.09 1.50
CA MET A 1 9.26 10.69 0.09
C MET A 1 10.02 11.75 -0.70
N ARG A 2 9.57 12.99 -0.74
CA ARG A 2 10.28 14.09 -1.44
C ARG A 2 11.72 14.29 -0.95
N THR A 3 11.98 14.11 0.33
CA THR A 3 13.31 14.18 0.95
C THR A 3 14.32 13.21 0.29
N TYR A 4 13.83 12.11 -0.25
CA TYR A 4 14.63 11.10 -0.95
C TYR A 4 14.61 11.26 -2.48
N GLY A 5 14.14 12.41 -2.98
CA GLY A 5 14.12 12.70 -4.42
C GLY A 5 12.94 12.10 -5.19
N ALA A 6 11.96 11.50 -4.50
CA ALA A 6 10.79 10.97 -5.16
C ALA A 6 9.80 12.09 -5.57
N SER A 7 9.23 11.96 -6.76
CA SER A 7 8.06 12.76 -7.15
C SER A 7 6.83 12.23 -6.43
N VAL A 8 6.04 13.13 -5.86
CA VAL A 8 4.85 12.76 -5.08
C VAL A 8 3.66 13.53 -5.60
N THR A 9 2.67 12.81 -6.07
CA THR A 9 1.37 13.34 -6.49
C THR A 9 0.32 12.89 -5.49
N PRO A 10 -0.40 13.80 -4.82
CA PRO A 10 -1.52 13.42 -3.96
C PRO A 10 -2.65 12.81 -4.78
N SER A 11 -3.37 11.87 -4.21
CA SER A 11 -4.55 11.26 -4.84
C SER A 11 -5.82 11.65 -4.04
N PRO A 12 -6.96 11.92 -4.70
CA PRO A 12 -7.14 11.96 -6.16
C PRO A 12 -6.46 13.17 -6.81
N SER A 13 -5.96 12.99 -8.04
CA SER A 13 -5.21 14.02 -8.76
C SER A 13 -5.89 14.42 -10.06
N GLU A 14 -5.58 15.61 -10.54
CA GLU A 14 -6.00 16.09 -11.86
C GLU A 14 -5.13 15.54 -13.00
N THR A 15 -4.06 14.83 -12.67
CA THR A 15 -3.08 14.34 -13.65
C THR A 15 -3.53 13.06 -14.37
N THR A 16 -4.42 12.28 -13.76
CA THR A 16 -4.98 11.05 -14.29
C THR A 16 -6.44 11.21 -14.67
N GLU A 17 -6.95 10.41 -15.60
CA GLU A 17 -8.37 10.41 -15.95
C GLU A 17 -9.23 9.89 -14.80
N VAL A 18 -8.75 8.83 -14.15
CA VAL A 18 -9.43 8.27 -12.97
C VAL A 18 -9.52 9.30 -11.85
N GLY A 19 -8.43 10.03 -11.57
CA GLY A 19 -8.42 11.07 -10.54
C GLY A 19 -9.40 12.20 -10.83
N ARG A 20 -9.41 12.71 -12.07
CA ARG A 20 -10.36 13.75 -12.50
C ARG A 20 -11.81 13.30 -12.33
N LYS A 21 -12.14 12.08 -12.78
CA LYS A 21 -13.48 11.53 -12.65
C LYS A 21 -13.94 11.42 -11.19
N ILE A 22 -13.05 10.99 -10.31
CA ILE A 22 -13.34 10.90 -8.88
C ILE A 22 -13.61 12.29 -8.28
N LEU A 23 -12.82 13.29 -8.67
CA LEU A 23 -13.00 14.68 -8.21
C LEU A 23 -14.29 15.31 -8.75
N GLU A 24 -14.70 14.96 -9.96
CA GLU A 24 -15.97 15.40 -10.55
C GLU A 24 -17.17 14.77 -9.84
N GLU A 25 -17.13 13.46 -9.58
CA GLU A 25 -18.22 12.72 -8.92
C GLU A 25 -18.33 13.07 -7.43
N HIS A 26 -17.19 13.34 -6.78
CA HIS A 26 -17.13 13.61 -5.35
C HIS A 26 -16.23 14.83 -5.04
N PRO A 27 -16.72 16.05 -5.28
CA PRO A 27 -15.96 17.27 -4.99
C PRO A 27 -15.57 17.36 -3.52
N GLY A 28 -14.29 17.58 -3.23
CA GLY A 28 -13.78 17.73 -1.87
C GLY A 28 -13.49 16.41 -1.15
N THR A 29 -13.53 15.27 -1.85
CA THR A 29 -13.10 14.00 -1.27
C THR A 29 -11.61 14.02 -0.93
N THR A 30 -11.26 13.41 0.21
CA THR A 30 -9.86 13.16 0.58
C THR A 30 -9.28 11.91 -0.11
N GLY A 31 -10.11 11.25 -0.92
CA GLY A 31 -9.73 10.02 -1.60
C GLY A 31 -9.66 8.80 -0.71
N SER A 32 -9.18 7.71 -1.27
CA SER A 32 -8.97 6.44 -0.59
C SER A 32 -7.74 5.72 -1.15
N LEU A 33 -7.32 4.65 -0.48
CA LEU A 33 -6.25 3.79 -1.00
C LEU A 33 -6.62 3.22 -2.38
N GLY A 34 -7.88 2.86 -2.62
CA GLY A 34 -8.36 2.36 -3.91
C GLY A 34 -8.22 3.41 -5.03
N CYS A 35 -8.53 4.69 -4.73
CA CYS A 35 -8.30 5.78 -5.68
C CYS A 35 -6.82 5.88 -6.06
N ALA A 36 -5.93 5.90 -5.09
CA ALA A 36 -4.49 6.00 -5.32
C ALA A 36 -3.93 4.81 -6.12
N ILE A 37 -4.41 3.59 -5.85
CA ILE A 37 -4.04 2.40 -6.61
C ILE A 37 -4.49 2.51 -8.06
N SER A 38 -5.73 2.92 -8.30
CA SER A 38 -6.28 3.07 -9.65
C SER A 38 -5.51 4.11 -10.47
N GLU A 39 -5.17 5.24 -9.88
CA GLU A 39 -4.36 6.27 -10.53
C GLU A 39 -2.93 5.77 -10.81
N ALA A 40 -2.31 5.03 -9.88
CA ALA A 40 -0.98 4.47 -10.06
C ALA A 40 -0.94 3.43 -11.18
N VAL A 41 -1.97 2.59 -11.30
CA VAL A 41 -2.11 1.62 -12.39
C VAL A 41 -2.31 2.34 -13.72
N GLU A 42 -3.14 3.38 -13.77
CA GLU A 42 -3.32 4.19 -14.97
C GLU A 42 -1.99 4.82 -15.41
N ALA A 43 -1.26 5.45 -14.50
CA ALA A 43 0.03 6.06 -14.79
C ALA A 43 1.05 5.03 -15.32
N ALA A 44 1.07 3.83 -14.73
CA ALA A 44 1.98 2.77 -15.15
C ALA A 44 1.63 2.17 -16.53
N THR A 45 0.35 2.17 -16.89
CA THR A 45 -0.10 1.63 -18.20
C THR A 45 0.00 2.64 -19.32
N LYS A 46 -0.21 3.92 -19.04
CA LYS A 46 -0.22 4.98 -20.06
C LYS A 46 1.17 5.62 -20.28
N THR A 47 2.10 5.47 -19.36
CA THR A 47 3.42 6.07 -19.46
C THR A 47 4.48 5.03 -19.73
N GLU A 48 5.15 5.15 -20.87
CA GLU A 48 6.24 4.25 -21.23
C GLU A 48 7.38 4.31 -20.21
N GLY A 49 7.92 3.17 -19.84
CA GLY A 49 9.01 3.05 -18.88
C GLY A 49 8.56 3.00 -17.42
N TYR A 50 7.29 3.29 -17.13
CA TYR A 50 6.77 3.17 -15.75
C TYR A 50 6.43 1.73 -15.41
N ARG A 51 6.55 1.41 -14.13
CA ARG A 51 6.15 0.12 -13.56
C ARG A 51 5.35 0.35 -12.30
N TYR A 52 4.27 -0.42 -12.16
CA TYR A 52 3.50 -0.43 -10.93
C TYR A 52 4.18 -1.30 -9.89
N VAL A 53 4.48 -0.70 -8.73
CA VAL A 53 5.08 -1.39 -7.60
C VAL A 53 4.10 -1.34 -6.44
N LEU A 54 3.59 -2.50 -6.08
CA LEU A 54 2.68 -2.66 -4.95
C LEU A 54 3.48 -2.98 -3.68
N GLY A 55 3.05 -2.42 -2.54
CA GLY A 55 3.71 -2.64 -1.26
C GLY A 55 3.46 -4.05 -0.70
N SER A 56 2.49 -4.21 0.21
CA SER A 56 2.30 -5.44 1.00
C SER A 56 1.18 -6.37 0.54
N VAL A 57 0.53 -6.13 -0.59
CA VAL A 57 -0.67 -6.87 -1.03
C VAL A 57 -0.34 -8.10 -1.90
N LEU A 58 0.92 -8.34 -2.20
CA LEU A 58 1.38 -9.45 -3.01
C LEU A 58 1.96 -10.57 -2.14
N ASN A 59 1.70 -11.83 -2.50
CA ASN A 59 2.16 -13.00 -1.75
C ASN A 59 3.70 -13.01 -1.57
N GLN A 60 4.46 -12.66 -2.60
CA GLN A 60 5.92 -12.58 -2.50
C GLN A 60 6.37 -11.49 -1.50
N VAL A 61 5.65 -10.38 -1.40
CA VAL A 61 5.96 -9.34 -0.42
C VAL A 61 5.64 -9.83 0.99
N MET A 62 4.51 -10.50 1.19
CA MET A 62 4.13 -11.11 2.47
C MET A 62 5.15 -12.15 2.91
N LEU A 63 5.65 -12.97 1.97
CA LEU A 63 6.68 -13.96 2.25
C LEU A 63 7.97 -13.28 2.77
N HIS A 64 8.42 -12.22 2.13
CA HIS A 64 9.59 -11.46 2.59
C HIS A 64 9.35 -10.77 3.94
N GLN A 65 8.15 -10.26 4.17
CA GLN A 65 7.79 -9.61 5.43
C GLN A 65 7.67 -10.59 6.60
N SER A 66 7.53 -11.88 6.35
CA SER A 66 7.47 -12.90 7.40
C SER A 66 8.74 -12.97 8.26
N VAL A 67 9.86 -12.41 7.78
CA VAL A 67 11.12 -12.27 8.55
C VAL A 67 10.90 -11.52 9.87
N ILE A 68 10.00 -10.55 9.91
CA ILE A 68 9.69 -9.77 11.11
C ILE A 68 9.16 -10.68 12.23
N GLY A 69 8.25 -11.60 11.89
CA GLY A 69 7.72 -12.56 12.86
C GLY A 69 8.77 -13.57 13.33
N MET A 70 9.61 -14.03 12.40
CA MET A 70 10.71 -14.97 12.71
C MET A 70 11.74 -14.33 13.65
N GLU A 71 12.20 -13.14 13.33
CA GLU A 71 13.17 -12.41 14.16
C GLU A 71 12.57 -12.00 15.52
N THR A 72 11.30 -11.60 15.54
CA THR A 72 10.59 -11.32 16.79
C THR A 72 10.59 -12.52 17.71
N LYS A 73 10.28 -13.71 17.19
CA LYS A 73 10.30 -14.95 17.97
C LYS A 73 11.68 -15.22 18.56
N ILE A 74 12.72 -15.14 17.73
CA ILE A 74 14.11 -15.35 18.17
C ILE A 74 14.52 -14.32 19.25
N ALA A 75 14.15 -13.05 19.06
CA ALA A 75 14.44 -12.01 20.02
C ALA A 75 13.72 -12.26 21.36
N MET A 76 12.47 -12.66 21.33
CA MET A 76 11.71 -12.97 22.54
C MET A 76 12.31 -14.15 23.31
N ASP A 77 12.70 -15.21 22.59
CA ASP A 77 13.37 -16.37 23.19
C ASP A 77 14.71 -15.96 23.83
N LYS A 78 15.50 -15.14 23.12
CA LYS A 78 16.78 -14.64 23.62
C LYS A 78 16.69 -13.80 24.89
N TYR A 79 15.64 -12.98 24.99
CA TYR A 79 15.44 -12.08 26.13
C TYR A 79 14.50 -12.66 27.18
N GLY A 80 14.05 -13.90 27.04
CA GLY A 80 13.16 -14.57 28.00
C GLY A 80 11.76 -13.93 28.10
N VAL A 81 11.32 -13.21 27.08
CA VAL A 81 10.03 -12.53 27.07
C VAL A 81 8.95 -13.49 26.54
N LYS A 82 7.89 -13.70 27.33
CA LYS A 82 6.74 -14.47 26.90
C LYS A 82 5.67 -13.55 26.27
N ARG A 83 5.24 -13.87 25.07
CA ARG A 83 4.12 -13.20 24.42
C ARG A 83 2.82 -13.58 25.11
N ILE A 84 2.05 -12.59 25.57
CA ILE A 84 0.72 -12.77 26.14
C ILE A 84 -0.34 -12.67 25.05
N SER A 85 -0.20 -11.69 24.13
CA SER A 85 -1.11 -11.47 23.02
C SER A 85 -0.38 -10.83 21.84
N SER A 86 -0.96 -10.94 20.66
CA SER A 86 -0.54 -10.17 19.50
C SER A 86 -1.77 -9.61 18.80
N SER A 87 -1.69 -8.36 18.40
CA SER A 87 -2.72 -7.70 17.62
C SER A 87 -2.15 -7.27 16.29
N ALA A 88 -2.91 -7.45 15.22
CA ALA A 88 -2.58 -6.94 13.90
C ALA A 88 -3.79 -6.22 13.33
N ALA A 89 -3.55 -5.08 12.69
CA ALA A 89 -4.56 -4.42 11.89
C ALA A 89 -4.35 -4.82 10.43
N PRO A 90 -5.26 -5.57 9.79
CA PRO A 90 -5.19 -5.81 8.36
C PRO A 90 -5.41 -4.47 7.64
N ALA A 91 -4.35 -3.94 7.04
CA ALA A 91 -4.43 -2.68 6.29
C ALA A 91 -5.12 -2.86 4.94
N VAL A 92 -5.19 -4.07 4.44
CA VAL A 92 -5.86 -4.43 3.18
C VAL A 92 -6.62 -5.72 3.41
N VAL A 93 -7.92 -5.64 3.39
CA VAL A 93 -8.78 -6.81 3.27
C VAL A 93 -8.76 -7.20 1.79
N PRO A 94 -8.35 -8.42 1.42
CA PRO A 94 -8.53 -8.86 0.04
C PRO A 94 -10.03 -8.82 -0.26
N ILE A 95 -10.43 -8.01 -1.23
CA ILE A 95 -11.79 -8.02 -1.78
C ILE A 95 -11.91 -9.26 -2.68
N TRP A 96 -11.87 -10.41 -2.04
CA TRP A 96 -12.20 -11.70 -2.64
C TRP A 96 -13.07 -12.43 -1.63
N ALA A 97 -14.25 -11.93 -1.47
CA ALA A 97 -15.33 -12.63 -0.80
C ALA A 97 -16.52 -12.52 -1.73
N ASP A 98 -16.60 -13.44 -2.65
CA ASP A 98 -17.82 -14.03 -3.22
C ASP A 98 -17.52 -15.44 -3.69
#